data_e57199060487face8feec9199ee6ba7e
#
_entry.id   e57199060487face8feec9199ee6ba7e
#
_cell.length_a   1.000
_cell.length_b   1.000
_cell.length_c   1.000
_cell.angle_alpha   90.00
_cell.angle_beta   90.00
_cell.angle_gamma   90.00
#
_symmetry.space_group_name_H-M   'P 1'
#
loop_
_entity.id
_entity.type
_entity.pdbx_description
1 polymer ?
#
loop_
_entity_poly.entity_id
_entity_poly.type
_entity_poly.pdbx_seq_one_letter_code
_entity_poly.pdbx_strand_id
1 'polypeptide(L)'
;ARYLSARPLIMTSRFKTRAWLAGLVMALGALLVWLDPRGPQDTTIDPEAQAQEPGHVLENAEITLFGDNGRILQALKTPRLIHTPQQSETWTEEPEAILYDSENRQWLASAEVGTLNTTTQALLLSGSARLIAPDEGWQLDTELLHYDGLNQHAWSDTPVLLQQPPQQMSASRMDAWLNESQVRLTDNVRGSHPPATQR
;
A
#
# COMPACT_ATOMS: atom_id res chain seq x y z
N ALA A 1 -87.43 46.04 -9.72
CA ALA A 1 -86.94 45.52 -8.46
C ALA A 1 -86.56 44.00 -8.60
N ARG A 2 -85.28 43.65 -8.71
CA ARG A 2 -84.83 42.25 -8.66
C ARG A 2 -83.92 42.12 -7.53
N TYR A 3 -84.34 41.35 -6.53
CA TYR A 3 -83.46 40.94 -5.36
C TYR A 3 -82.51 39.83 -5.80
N LEU A 4 -81.24 40.08 -5.75
CA LEU A 4 -80.18 39.04 -5.87
C LEU A 4 -79.96 38.42 -4.50
N SER A 5 -80.36 37.18 -4.37
CA SER A 5 -80.14 36.33 -3.23
C SER A 5 -78.68 35.81 -3.22
N ALA A 6 -77.84 36.25 -2.28
CA ALA A 6 -76.52 35.69 -2.09
C ALA A 6 -76.65 34.37 -1.34
N ARG A 7 -76.17 33.26 -1.92
CA ARG A 7 -76.05 31.95 -1.31
C ARG A 7 -74.76 31.89 -0.48
N PRO A 8 -74.78 31.50 0.79
CA PRO A 8 -73.55 31.25 1.50
C PRO A 8 -72.89 29.94 1.05
N LEU A 9 -71.62 30.00 0.67
CA LEU A 9 -70.76 28.83 0.42
C LEU A 9 -70.54 28.07 1.73
N ILE A 10 -71.16 26.92 1.89
CA ILE A 10 -70.94 25.97 2.99
C ILE A 10 -69.58 25.30 2.70
N MET A 11 -68.53 25.82 3.31
CA MET A 11 -67.22 25.25 3.26
C MET A 11 -67.19 23.96 4.07
N THR A 12 -67.16 22.83 3.36
CA THR A 12 -67.31 21.48 3.88
C THR A 12 -66.24 21.13 4.92
N SER A 13 -66.70 20.54 6.05
CA SER A 13 -65.89 20.18 7.24
C SER A 13 -64.65 19.30 6.99
N ARG A 14 -64.60 18.65 5.82
CA ARG A 14 -63.50 17.81 5.38
C ARG A 14 -62.19 18.60 5.04
N PHE A 15 -62.31 19.90 4.79
CA PHE A 15 -61.11 20.74 4.53
C PHE A 15 -60.41 21.12 5.85
N LYS A 16 -61.18 21.34 6.91
CA LYS A 16 -60.66 21.68 8.23
C LYS A 16 -59.92 20.50 8.89
N THR A 17 -60.39 19.27 8.72
CA THR A 17 -59.75 18.08 9.24
C THR A 17 -58.43 17.73 8.52
N ARG A 18 -58.39 17.97 7.19
CA ARG A 18 -57.15 17.77 6.38
C ARG A 18 -56.08 18.82 6.72
N ALA A 19 -56.48 20.07 6.93
CA ALA A 19 -55.57 21.14 7.37
C ALA A 19 -55.02 20.90 8.78
N TRP A 20 -55.84 20.36 9.67
CA TRP A 20 -55.42 20.04 11.04
C TRP A 20 -54.47 18.83 11.07
N LEU A 21 -54.72 17.81 10.25
CA LEU A 21 -53.77 16.66 10.07
C LEU A 21 -52.43 17.09 9.46
N ALA A 22 -52.43 17.98 8.47
CA ALA A 22 -51.20 18.52 7.91
C ALA A 22 -50.40 19.34 8.92
N GLY A 23 -51.08 20.14 9.76
CA GLY A 23 -50.45 20.88 10.86
C GLY A 23 -49.84 19.95 11.91
N LEU A 24 -50.52 18.85 12.24
CA LEU A 24 -50.05 17.88 13.24
C LEU A 24 -48.80 17.12 12.73
N VAL A 25 -48.74 16.75 11.44
CA VAL A 25 -47.56 16.12 10.81
C VAL A 25 -46.39 17.09 10.78
N MET A 26 -46.61 18.39 10.44
CA MET A 26 -45.55 19.39 10.50
C MET A 26 -45.03 19.62 11.93
N ALA A 27 -45.93 19.68 12.93
CA ALA A 27 -45.55 19.84 14.31
C ALA A 27 -44.75 18.62 14.82
N LEU A 28 -45.15 17.40 14.42
CA LEU A 28 -44.42 16.17 14.78
C LEU A 28 -43.05 16.13 14.10
N GLY A 29 -42.96 16.55 12.83
CA GLY A 29 -41.66 16.67 12.11
C GLY A 29 -40.72 17.69 12.77
N ALA A 30 -41.24 18.86 13.16
CA ALA A 30 -40.46 19.87 13.87
C ALA A 30 -40.00 19.40 15.25
N LEU A 31 -40.87 18.64 15.96
CA LEU A 31 -40.52 18.05 17.24
C LEU A 31 -39.41 16.99 17.12
N LEU A 32 -39.45 16.16 16.05
CA LEU A 32 -38.41 15.18 15.79
C LEU A 32 -37.06 15.83 15.45
N VAL A 33 -37.06 16.94 14.71
CA VAL A 33 -35.85 17.72 14.42
C VAL A 33 -35.30 18.38 15.69
N TRP A 34 -36.20 18.79 16.58
CA TRP A 34 -35.79 19.44 17.86
C TRP A 34 -35.36 18.41 18.91
N LEU A 35 -35.85 17.17 18.85
CA LEU A 35 -35.41 16.07 19.71
C LEU A 35 -34.21 15.30 19.15
N ASP A 36 -33.76 15.59 17.92
CA ASP A 36 -32.55 15.00 17.40
C ASP A 36 -31.33 15.63 18.11
N PRO A 37 -30.68 14.91 19.03
CA PRO A 37 -29.50 15.42 19.73
C PRO A 37 -28.27 15.54 18.83
N ARG A 38 -28.42 15.24 17.56
CA ARG A 38 -27.41 15.46 16.53
C ARG A 38 -27.54 16.92 16.06
N GLY A 39 -26.96 17.84 16.86
CA GLY A 39 -26.59 19.16 16.38
C GLY A 39 -25.79 19.03 15.08
N PRO A 40 -25.65 20.08 14.25
CA PRO A 40 -24.77 20.05 13.11
C PRO A 40 -23.41 19.52 13.64
N GLN A 41 -23.08 18.29 13.28
CA GLN A 41 -21.72 17.82 13.46
C GLN A 41 -20.92 18.73 12.53
N ASP A 42 -20.33 19.75 13.10
CA ASP A 42 -19.16 20.38 12.52
C ASP A 42 -18.15 19.24 12.34
N THR A 43 -18.19 18.64 11.16
CA THR A 43 -17.09 17.86 10.64
C THR A 43 -15.97 18.86 10.28
N THR A 44 -15.54 19.64 11.23
CA THR A 44 -14.18 20.12 11.26
C THR A 44 -13.36 18.86 11.50
N ILE A 45 -13.02 18.20 10.37
CA ILE A 45 -12.01 17.15 10.33
C ILE A 45 -10.77 17.84 10.92
N ASP A 46 -10.48 17.53 12.19
CA ASP A 46 -9.28 18.01 12.84
C ASP A 46 -8.09 17.37 12.10
N PRO A 47 -7.26 18.16 11.40
CA PRO A 47 -6.14 17.61 10.66
C PRO A 47 -5.15 16.87 11.55
N GLU A 48 -5.10 17.22 12.85
CA GLU A 48 -4.27 16.54 13.85
C GLU A 48 -4.88 15.20 14.30
N ALA A 49 -6.21 15.07 14.31
CA ALA A 49 -6.87 13.80 14.62
C ALA A 49 -6.72 12.79 13.46
N GLN A 50 -6.70 13.25 12.21
CA GLN A 50 -6.41 12.40 11.05
C GLN A 50 -4.95 11.93 11.01
N ALA A 51 -4.02 12.71 11.56
CA ALA A 51 -2.62 12.32 11.68
C ALA A 51 -2.40 11.19 12.71
N GLN A 52 -3.39 10.89 13.54
CA GLN A 52 -3.35 9.87 14.59
C GLN A 52 -4.27 8.68 14.30
N GLU A 53 -4.93 8.61 13.14
CA GLU A 53 -5.66 7.40 12.77
C GLU A 53 -4.66 6.23 12.69
N PRO A 54 -4.89 5.15 13.46
CA PRO A 54 -4.04 3.98 13.38
C PRO A 54 -4.06 3.44 11.95
N GLY A 55 -2.89 3.25 11.38
CA GLY A 55 -2.76 2.65 10.05
C GLY A 55 -3.46 1.30 9.98
N HIS A 56 -3.82 0.87 8.79
CA HIS A 56 -4.34 -0.47 8.59
C HIS A 56 -3.24 -1.49 8.88
N VAL A 57 -3.52 -2.41 9.82
CA VAL A 57 -2.64 -3.56 10.09
C VAL A 57 -3.27 -4.78 9.44
N LEU A 58 -2.49 -5.47 8.61
CA LEU A 58 -2.87 -6.72 7.96
C LEU A 58 -1.93 -7.81 8.45
N GLU A 59 -2.46 -8.96 8.77
CA GLU A 59 -1.70 -10.15 9.13
C GLU A 59 -1.69 -11.13 7.95
N ASN A 60 -0.55 -11.79 7.69
CA ASN A 60 -0.36 -12.73 6.58
C ASN A 60 -0.77 -12.10 5.24
N ALA A 61 -0.23 -10.91 4.96
CA ALA A 61 -0.56 -10.15 3.76
C ALA A 61 0.25 -10.63 2.55
N GLU A 62 -0.40 -10.57 1.38
CA GLU A 62 0.25 -10.75 0.09
C GLU A 62 -0.09 -9.53 -0.81
N ILE A 63 0.93 -8.87 -1.34
CA ILE A 63 0.81 -7.74 -2.25
C ILE A 63 1.39 -8.15 -3.59
N THR A 64 0.63 -7.94 -4.68
CA THR A 64 1.12 -8.14 -6.04
C THR A 64 1.06 -6.81 -6.78
N LEU A 65 2.18 -6.37 -7.32
CA LEU A 65 2.28 -5.18 -8.16
C LEU A 65 2.37 -5.59 -9.63
N PHE A 66 1.57 -4.91 -10.45
CA PHE A 66 1.50 -5.12 -11.89
C PHE A 66 2.06 -3.90 -12.61
N GLY A 67 2.75 -4.14 -13.71
CA GLY A 67 3.14 -3.10 -14.65
C GLY A 67 1.97 -2.67 -15.53
N ASP A 68 2.16 -1.59 -16.29
CA ASP A 68 1.17 -1.04 -17.22
C ASP A 68 0.70 -2.03 -18.30
N ASN A 69 1.51 -3.04 -18.59
CA ASN A 69 1.21 -4.13 -19.52
C ASN A 69 0.46 -5.31 -18.87
N GLY A 70 0.08 -5.21 -17.59
CA GLY A 70 -0.61 -6.24 -16.80
C GLY A 70 0.28 -7.41 -16.37
N ARG A 71 1.59 -7.36 -16.57
CA ARG A 71 2.54 -8.37 -16.07
C ARG A 71 2.83 -8.12 -14.59
N ILE A 72 3.05 -9.19 -13.85
CA ILE A 72 3.51 -9.08 -12.46
C ILE A 72 4.95 -8.55 -12.49
N LEU A 73 5.20 -7.48 -11.75
CA LEU A 73 6.55 -6.92 -11.53
C LEU A 73 7.16 -7.45 -10.25
N GLN A 74 6.35 -7.52 -9.19
CA GLN A 74 6.77 -8.08 -7.91
C GLN A 74 5.58 -8.62 -7.13
N ALA A 75 5.83 -9.65 -6.34
CA ALA A 75 4.92 -10.18 -5.34
C ALA A 75 5.63 -10.19 -3.99
N LEU A 76 4.99 -9.70 -2.94
CA LEU A 76 5.55 -9.59 -1.60
C LEU A 76 4.62 -10.27 -0.61
N LYS A 77 5.15 -11.17 0.20
CA LYS A 77 4.49 -11.81 1.33
C LYS A 77 5.10 -11.33 2.63
N THR A 78 4.28 -11.14 3.65
CA THR A 78 4.72 -10.72 4.97
C THR A 78 3.76 -11.22 6.04
N PRO A 79 4.24 -11.65 7.21
CA PRO A 79 3.37 -11.99 8.33
C PRO A 79 2.62 -10.76 8.86
N ARG A 80 3.19 -9.58 8.75
CA ARG A 80 2.57 -8.34 9.21
C ARG A 80 2.88 -7.16 8.30
N LEU A 81 1.84 -6.39 7.99
CA LEU A 81 1.91 -5.20 7.16
C LEU A 81 1.20 -4.05 7.88
N ILE A 82 1.83 -2.88 7.89
CA ILE A 82 1.28 -1.65 8.44
C ILE A 82 1.25 -0.60 7.34
N HIS A 83 0.05 -0.18 6.96
CA HIS A 83 -0.16 0.90 6.00
C HIS A 83 -0.69 2.13 6.72
N THR A 84 0.00 3.26 6.58
CA THR A 84 -0.44 4.55 7.12
C THR A 84 -1.09 5.35 5.99
N PRO A 85 -2.40 5.70 6.09
CA PRO A 85 -3.15 6.30 4.98
C PRO A 85 -2.57 7.59 4.40
N GLN A 86 -1.79 8.32 5.19
CA GLN A 86 -1.18 9.58 4.78
C GLN A 86 0.23 9.42 4.20
N GLN A 87 0.78 8.22 4.24
CA GLN A 87 2.10 7.90 3.72
C GLN A 87 1.93 6.94 2.53
N SER A 88 2.59 7.23 1.42
CA SER A 88 2.65 6.32 0.27
C SER A 88 3.46 5.06 0.57
N GLU A 89 3.94 4.92 1.79
CA GLU A 89 4.81 3.83 2.23
C GLU A 89 4.03 2.85 3.10
N THR A 90 4.33 1.58 2.88
CA THR A 90 3.79 0.45 3.62
C THR A 90 4.94 -0.29 4.28
N TRP A 91 4.91 -0.38 5.59
CA TRP A 91 5.90 -1.10 6.37
C TRP A 91 5.54 -2.58 6.48
N THR A 92 6.54 -3.47 6.38
CA THR A 92 6.36 -4.92 6.42
C THR A 92 7.38 -5.57 7.34
N GLU A 93 6.97 -6.62 8.03
CA GLU A 93 7.79 -7.44 8.91
C GLU A 93 8.15 -8.75 8.20
N GLU A 94 9.40 -9.16 8.25
CA GLU A 94 9.91 -10.38 7.60
C GLU A 94 9.40 -10.56 6.15
N PRO A 95 9.59 -9.56 5.26
CA PRO A 95 9.10 -9.65 3.91
C PRO A 95 9.85 -10.69 3.09
N GLU A 96 9.07 -11.47 2.32
CA GLU A 96 9.56 -12.33 1.24
C GLU A 96 9.03 -11.80 -0.09
N ALA A 97 9.90 -11.30 -0.95
CA ALA A 97 9.55 -10.73 -2.23
C ALA A 97 10.03 -11.60 -3.39
N ILE A 98 9.20 -11.74 -4.41
CA ILE A 98 9.56 -12.28 -5.71
C ILE A 98 9.54 -11.10 -6.69
N LEU A 99 10.70 -10.80 -7.26
CA LEU A 99 10.87 -9.75 -8.26
C LEU A 99 10.94 -10.43 -9.64
N TYR A 100 10.25 -9.88 -10.62
CA TYR A 100 10.22 -10.41 -11.98
C TYR A 100 10.92 -9.45 -12.92
N ASP A 101 11.83 -9.96 -13.74
CA ASP A 101 12.46 -9.17 -14.78
C ASP A 101 11.64 -9.17 -16.09
N SER A 102 12.17 -8.51 -17.13
CA SER A 102 11.51 -8.41 -18.42
C SER A 102 11.33 -9.76 -19.14
N GLU A 103 12.14 -10.77 -18.80
CA GLU A 103 12.07 -12.14 -19.33
C GLU A 103 11.25 -13.08 -18.41
N ASN A 104 10.63 -12.53 -17.34
CA ASN A 104 9.87 -13.27 -16.36
C ASN A 104 10.71 -14.24 -15.50
N ARG A 105 12.02 -14.00 -15.39
CA ARG A 105 12.87 -14.71 -14.44
C ARG A 105 12.58 -14.19 -13.04
N GLN A 106 12.73 -15.07 -12.07
CA GLN A 106 12.41 -14.77 -10.67
C GLN A 106 13.68 -14.48 -9.88
N TRP A 107 13.61 -13.43 -9.09
CA TRP A 107 14.62 -13.05 -8.11
C TRP A 107 13.96 -13.03 -6.75
N LEU A 108 14.53 -13.75 -5.80
CA LEU A 108 13.97 -13.86 -4.46
C LEU A 108 14.67 -12.87 -3.54
N ALA A 109 13.91 -12.02 -2.88
CA ALA A 109 14.45 -11.04 -1.94
C ALA A 109 13.76 -11.21 -0.57
N SER A 110 14.53 -11.11 0.53
CA SER A 110 14.01 -11.21 1.88
C SER A 110 14.81 -10.34 2.85
N ALA A 111 14.21 -9.96 3.98
CA ALA A 111 14.85 -9.19 5.03
C ALA A 111 14.07 -9.31 6.35
N GLU A 112 14.55 -8.68 7.42
CA GLU A 112 13.80 -8.56 8.68
C GLU A 112 12.67 -7.52 8.57
N VAL A 113 12.93 -6.43 7.85
CA VAL A 113 11.98 -5.33 7.66
C VAL A 113 11.97 -4.89 6.20
N GLY A 114 10.79 -4.55 5.69
CA GLY A 114 10.61 -3.95 4.39
C GLY A 114 9.79 -2.67 4.43
N THR A 115 10.10 -1.74 3.53
CA THR A 115 9.25 -0.57 3.23
C THR A 115 8.95 -0.56 1.74
N LEU A 116 7.68 -0.66 1.40
CA LEU A 116 7.18 -0.67 0.03
C LEU A 116 6.47 0.65 -0.27
N ASN A 117 6.93 1.34 -1.32
CA ASN A 117 6.20 2.46 -1.90
C ASN A 117 5.47 1.99 -3.17
N THR A 118 4.15 1.87 -3.09
CA THR A 118 3.32 1.36 -4.19
C THR A 118 3.20 2.32 -5.36
N THR A 119 3.42 3.63 -5.14
CA THR A 119 3.37 4.64 -6.20
C THR A 119 4.63 4.62 -7.05
N THR A 120 5.80 4.55 -6.42
CA THR A 120 7.10 4.52 -7.10
C THR A 120 7.57 3.10 -7.39
N GLN A 121 6.88 2.08 -6.87
CA GLN A 121 7.26 0.66 -6.95
C GLN A 121 8.65 0.39 -6.34
N ALA A 122 9.09 1.25 -5.43
CA ALA A 122 10.34 1.11 -4.71
C ALA A 122 10.16 0.22 -3.48
N LEU A 123 11.10 -0.70 -3.29
CA LEU A 123 11.18 -1.58 -2.12
C LEU A 123 12.51 -1.35 -1.43
N LEU A 124 12.46 -1.10 -0.14
CA LEU A 124 13.62 -1.04 0.74
C LEU A 124 13.57 -2.24 1.69
N LEU A 125 14.62 -3.03 1.72
CA LEU A 125 14.78 -4.18 2.59
C LEU A 125 15.94 -3.92 3.55
N SER A 126 15.72 -4.09 4.84
CA SER A 126 16.70 -3.82 5.89
C SER A 126 16.73 -4.91 6.95
N GLY A 127 17.90 -5.12 7.54
CA GLY A 127 18.17 -6.20 8.48
C GLY A 127 18.36 -7.52 7.73
N SER A 128 19.61 -7.98 7.64
CA SER A 128 19.96 -9.26 7.00
C SER A 128 19.34 -9.46 5.63
N ALA A 129 19.32 -8.38 4.82
CA ALA A 129 18.72 -8.38 3.51
C ALA A 129 19.45 -9.36 2.56
N ARG A 130 18.67 -10.15 1.83
CA ARG A 130 19.16 -11.18 0.92
C ARG A 130 18.51 -11.05 -0.45
N LEU A 131 19.30 -11.23 -1.51
CA LEU A 131 18.83 -11.35 -2.90
C LEU A 131 19.39 -12.62 -3.52
N ILE A 132 18.53 -13.46 -4.08
CA ILE A 132 18.91 -14.72 -4.70
C ILE A 132 18.47 -14.70 -6.17
N ALA A 133 19.36 -15.11 -7.06
CA ALA A 133 19.07 -15.43 -8.46
C ALA A 133 19.11 -16.95 -8.64
N PRO A 134 17.98 -17.66 -8.51
CA PRO A 134 17.97 -19.13 -8.53
C PRO A 134 18.49 -19.72 -9.84
N ASP A 135 18.13 -19.11 -10.96
CA ASP A 135 18.51 -19.58 -12.30
C ASP A 135 20.01 -19.41 -12.57
N GLU A 136 20.65 -18.44 -11.93
CA GLU A 136 22.07 -18.13 -12.07
C GLU A 136 22.92 -18.74 -10.95
N GLY A 137 22.28 -19.22 -9.89
CA GLY A 137 22.91 -19.92 -8.78
C GLY A 137 23.76 -19.03 -7.88
N TRP A 138 23.43 -17.74 -7.75
CA TRP A 138 24.11 -16.86 -6.81
C TRP A 138 23.16 -16.24 -5.77
N GLN A 139 23.75 -15.87 -4.65
CA GLN A 139 23.11 -15.21 -3.51
C GLN A 139 23.94 -14.01 -3.09
N LEU A 140 23.26 -12.93 -2.77
CA LEU A 140 23.83 -11.73 -2.18
C LEU A 140 23.24 -11.53 -0.79
N ASP A 141 24.09 -11.28 0.19
CA ASP A 141 23.73 -10.90 1.56
C ASP A 141 24.26 -9.50 1.84
N THR A 142 23.42 -8.65 2.48
CA THR A 142 23.75 -7.27 2.85
C THR A 142 22.86 -6.80 4.00
N GLU A 143 23.18 -5.67 4.62
CA GLU A 143 22.35 -5.06 5.67
C GLU A 143 21.18 -4.28 5.09
N LEU A 144 21.38 -3.63 3.94
CA LEU A 144 20.38 -2.77 3.31
C LEU A 144 20.35 -3.02 1.81
N LEU A 145 19.17 -3.33 1.28
CA LEU A 145 18.96 -3.53 -0.15
C LEU A 145 17.82 -2.63 -0.63
N HIS A 146 18.11 -1.81 -1.63
CA HIS A 146 17.14 -1.00 -2.35
C HIS A 146 16.75 -1.70 -3.64
N TYR A 147 15.49 -1.57 -4.04
CA TYR A 147 14.99 -2.04 -5.32
C TYR A 147 14.05 -1.01 -5.94
N ASP A 148 14.31 -0.66 -7.19
CA ASP A 148 13.46 0.16 -8.04
C ASP A 148 12.75 -0.76 -9.05
N GLY A 149 11.45 -0.97 -8.84
CA GLY A 149 10.65 -1.87 -9.68
C GLY A 149 10.44 -1.35 -11.10
N LEU A 150 10.45 -0.02 -11.30
CA LEU A 150 10.29 0.58 -12.63
C LEU A 150 11.53 0.34 -13.52
N ASN A 151 12.72 0.46 -12.93
CA ASN A 151 13.99 0.28 -13.63
C ASN A 151 14.57 -1.12 -13.45
N GLN A 152 13.95 -1.99 -12.67
CA GLN A 152 14.42 -3.33 -12.35
C GLN A 152 15.87 -3.32 -11.84
N HIS A 153 16.18 -2.33 -11.00
CA HIS A 153 17.52 -2.07 -10.48
C HIS A 153 17.51 -2.28 -8.96
N ALA A 154 18.40 -3.15 -8.48
CA ALA A 154 18.67 -3.34 -7.07
C ALA A 154 20.06 -2.80 -6.73
N TRP A 155 20.22 -2.15 -5.58
CA TRP A 155 21.52 -1.67 -5.15
C TRP A 155 21.67 -1.68 -3.63
N SER A 156 22.92 -1.69 -3.19
CA SER A 156 23.28 -1.56 -1.79
C SER A 156 24.51 -0.65 -1.63
N ASP A 157 24.39 0.31 -0.72
CA ASP A 157 25.50 1.17 -0.28
C ASP A 157 26.14 0.65 1.02
N THR A 158 25.73 -0.51 1.51
CA THR A 158 26.33 -1.21 2.66
C THR A 158 27.16 -2.40 2.19
N PRO A 159 28.08 -2.91 3.00
CA PRO A 159 28.92 -4.06 2.62
C PRO A 159 28.09 -5.25 2.16
N VAL A 160 28.51 -5.84 1.06
CA VAL A 160 27.83 -6.96 0.41
C VAL A 160 28.73 -8.20 0.38
N LEU A 161 28.09 -9.36 0.48
CA LEU A 161 28.70 -10.67 0.28
C LEU A 161 27.95 -11.38 -0.85
N LEU A 162 28.60 -11.55 -1.99
CA LEU A 162 28.09 -12.29 -3.13
C LEU A 162 28.68 -13.71 -3.13
N GLN A 163 27.83 -14.71 -3.16
CA GLN A 163 28.19 -16.12 -3.16
C GLN A 163 27.65 -16.81 -4.41
N GLN A 164 28.54 -17.45 -5.14
CA GLN A 164 28.21 -18.35 -6.24
C GLN A 164 29.15 -19.56 -6.11
N PRO A 165 28.75 -20.59 -5.36
CA PRO A 165 29.66 -21.68 -5.01
C PRO A 165 30.35 -22.30 -6.22
N PRO A 166 31.67 -22.52 -6.15
CA PRO A 166 32.57 -22.37 -4.98
C PRO A 166 33.16 -20.97 -4.80
N GLN A 167 32.72 -19.97 -5.54
CA GLN A 167 33.24 -18.61 -5.52
C GLN A 167 32.52 -17.76 -4.47
N GLN A 168 33.25 -16.81 -3.89
CA GLN A 168 32.72 -15.80 -2.97
C GLN A 168 33.42 -14.48 -3.23
N MET A 169 32.62 -13.39 -3.25
CA MET A 169 33.12 -12.03 -3.43
C MET A 169 32.49 -11.11 -2.39
N SER A 170 33.25 -10.14 -1.89
CA SER A 170 32.76 -9.07 -1.03
C SER A 170 33.11 -7.71 -1.60
N ALA A 171 32.28 -6.72 -1.35
CA ALA A 171 32.49 -5.35 -1.77
C ALA A 171 31.82 -4.38 -0.78
N SER A 172 32.10 -3.08 -0.89
CA SER A 172 31.45 -2.04 -0.08
C SER A 172 30.11 -1.61 -0.69
N ARG A 173 29.91 -1.82 -1.99
CA ARG A 173 28.70 -1.44 -2.75
C ARG A 173 28.38 -2.46 -3.82
N MET A 174 27.11 -2.49 -4.19
CA MET A 174 26.61 -3.32 -5.28
C MET A 174 25.51 -2.62 -6.05
N ASP A 175 25.52 -2.82 -7.36
CA ASP A 175 24.43 -2.53 -8.28
C ASP A 175 24.08 -3.81 -9.06
N ALA A 176 22.79 -4.10 -9.21
CA ALA A 176 22.29 -5.23 -9.99
C ALA A 176 21.16 -4.77 -10.92
N TRP A 177 21.32 -4.99 -12.21
CA TRP A 177 20.28 -4.78 -13.23
C TRP A 177 19.67 -6.12 -13.58
N LEU A 178 18.45 -6.35 -13.05
CA LEU A 178 17.81 -7.66 -13.14
C LEU A 178 17.49 -8.04 -14.60
N ASN A 179 17.06 -7.07 -15.40
CA ASN A 179 16.76 -7.27 -16.84
C ASN A 179 17.98 -7.60 -17.69
N GLU A 180 19.18 -7.23 -17.22
CA GLU A 180 20.44 -7.48 -17.91
C GLU A 180 21.22 -8.67 -17.34
N SER A 181 20.73 -9.27 -16.23
CA SER A 181 21.46 -10.26 -15.40
C SER A 181 22.87 -9.79 -15.05
N GLN A 182 23.02 -8.48 -14.83
CA GLN A 182 24.31 -7.88 -14.57
C GLN A 182 24.42 -7.46 -13.11
N VAL A 183 25.52 -7.86 -12.45
CA VAL A 183 25.89 -7.41 -11.11
C VAL A 183 27.24 -6.70 -11.18
N ARG A 184 27.29 -5.51 -10.60
CA ARG A 184 28.52 -4.72 -10.44
C ARG A 184 28.85 -4.59 -8.97
N LEU A 185 30.05 -4.99 -8.59
CA LEU A 185 30.62 -4.78 -7.26
C LEU A 185 31.60 -3.62 -7.32
N THR A 186 31.50 -2.72 -6.35
CA THR A 186 32.32 -1.49 -6.32
C THR A 186 32.89 -1.28 -4.90
N ASP A 187 34.06 -0.71 -4.87
CA ASP A 187 34.83 -0.39 -3.66
C ASP A 187 35.21 -1.61 -2.80
N ASN A 188 36.50 -1.70 -2.47
CA ASN A 188 37.06 -2.76 -1.63
C ASN A 188 36.72 -4.19 -2.07
N VAL A 189 36.59 -4.42 -3.38
CA VAL A 189 36.23 -5.73 -3.93
C VAL A 189 37.29 -6.76 -3.60
N ARG A 190 36.89 -7.87 -3.01
CA ARG A 190 37.71 -9.02 -2.67
C ARG A 190 37.00 -10.28 -3.13
N GLY A 191 37.73 -11.19 -3.76
CA GLY A 191 37.20 -12.48 -4.20
C GLY A 191 38.05 -13.62 -3.69
N SER A 192 37.42 -14.76 -3.44
CA SER A 192 38.08 -16.03 -3.17
C SER A 192 37.53 -17.11 -4.10
N HIS A 193 38.45 -17.90 -4.65
CA HIS A 193 38.11 -19.05 -5.48
C HIS A 193 38.94 -20.23 -4.95
N PRO A 194 38.33 -21.32 -4.43
CA PRO A 194 39.09 -22.49 -4.01
C PRO A 194 39.84 -23.07 -5.22
N PRO A 195 41.08 -23.56 -5.00
CA PRO A 195 41.81 -24.23 -6.09
C PRO A 195 41.04 -25.45 -6.56
N ALA A 196 41.02 -25.67 -7.89
CA ALA A 196 40.40 -26.86 -8.45
C ALA A 196 41.10 -28.09 -7.88
N THR A 197 40.37 -28.95 -7.17
CA THR A 197 40.88 -30.23 -6.68
C THR A 197 41.19 -31.09 -7.93
N GLN A 198 42.48 -31.20 -8.30
CA GLN A 198 42.90 -32.15 -9.31
C GLN A 198 42.58 -33.55 -8.79
N ARG A 199 41.72 -34.26 -9.46
CA ARG A 199 41.49 -35.71 -9.33
C ARG A 199 42.36 -36.46 -10.26
#